data_67ee8fb3b61923fcbe9cab97a58cf64f
#
_entry.id   67ee8fb3b61923fcbe9cab97a58cf64f
#
_cell.length_a   1.000
_cell.length_b   1.000
_cell.length_c   1.000
_cell.angle_alpha   90.00
_cell.angle_beta   90.00
_cell.angle_gamma   90.00
#
_symmetry.space_group_name_H-M   'P 1'
#
loop_
_entity.id
_entity.type
_entity.pdbx_description
1 polymer ?
#
loop_
_entity_poly.entity_id
_entity_poly.type
_entity_poly.pdbx_seq_one_letter_code
_entity_poly.pdbx_strand_id
1 'polypeptide(L)'
;NMVIDFFPVLKDVNVIRTWSGLIAQISDAIPVLGYTEEVPGFVFATGFSGHGFGLAPVIGRLIGELIMDCQTSIPISDFCFGRFSKGGDQECACQGNAVCSTVTAVCPNKREWLKSI
;
A
#
# COMPACT_ATOMS: atom_id res chain seq x y z
N ASN A 1 -12.20 34.93 2.79
CA ASN A 1 -11.09 34.02 2.51
C ASN A 1 -10.98 33.05 3.70
N MET A 2 -11.41 31.82 3.48
CA MET A 2 -11.59 30.79 4.54
C MET A 2 -10.39 30.66 5.50
N VAL A 3 -9.16 30.73 4.97
CA VAL A 3 -7.95 30.61 5.80
C VAL A 3 -7.83 31.78 6.78
N ILE A 4 -8.13 33.00 6.36
CA ILE A 4 -8.06 34.19 7.20
C ILE A 4 -9.17 34.19 8.24
N ASP A 5 -10.33 33.63 7.90
CA ASP A 5 -11.47 33.51 8.82
C ASP A 5 -11.14 32.56 10.00
N PHE A 6 -10.38 31.47 9.73
CA PHE A 6 -9.91 30.55 10.77
C PHE A 6 -8.64 31.02 11.48
N PHE A 7 -7.76 31.73 10.77
CA PHE A 7 -6.46 32.18 11.27
C PHE A 7 -6.24 33.68 10.97
N PRO A 8 -6.86 34.59 11.73
CA PRO A 8 -6.76 36.04 11.48
C PRO A 8 -5.33 36.59 11.47
N VAL A 9 -4.42 35.92 12.18
CA VAL A 9 -2.99 36.29 12.23
C VAL A 9 -2.31 36.20 10.85
N LEU A 10 -2.89 35.45 9.91
CA LEU A 10 -2.35 35.28 8.56
C LEU A 10 -2.80 36.39 7.57
N LYS A 11 -3.54 37.41 8.01
CA LYS A 11 -4.09 38.44 7.15
C LYS A 11 -3.00 39.19 6.38
N ASP A 12 -1.87 39.47 7.02
CA ASP A 12 -0.78 40.26 6.49
C ASP A 12 0.39 39.41 5.96
N VAL A 13 0.20 38.09 5.84
CA VAL A 13 1.23 37.18 5.33
C VAL A 13 1.24 37.17 3.80
N ASN A 14 2.39 37.26 3.21
CA ASN A 14 2.59 37.13 1.78
C ASN A 14 2.87 35.68 1.39
N VAL A 15 2.19 35.20 0.35
CA VAL A 15 2.49 33.88 -0.25
C VAL A 15 3.79 34.00 -1.06
N ILE A 16 4.85 33.39 -0.56
CA ILE A 16 6.18 33.40 -1.19
C ILE A 16 6.39 32.31 -2.23
N ARG A 17 5.58 31.24 -2.18
CA ARG A 17 5.67 30.12 -3.12
C ARG A 17 4.37 29.34 -3.18
N THR A 18 4.00 28.91 -4.38
CA THR A 18 2.90 27.98 -4.62
C THR A 18 3.41 26.86 -5.54
N TRP A 19 2.99 25.65 -5.29
CA TRP A 19 3.28 24.49 -6.15
C TRP A 19 2.09 23.55 -6.21
N SER A 20 2.09 22.71 -7.22
CA SER A 20 1.13 21.63 -7.39
C SER A 20 1.85 20.33 -7.75
N GLY A 21 1.18 19.20 -7.56
CA GLY A 21 1.71 17.89 -7.92
C GLY A 21 0.59 16.95 -8.37
N LEU A 22 0.96 15.90 -9.05
CA LEU A 22 0.05 14.84 -9.44
C LEU A 22 -0.13 13.87 -8.26
N ILE A 23 -1.37 13.47 -8.03
CA ILE A 23 -1.72 12.44 -7.04
C ILE A 23 -2.27 11.23 -7.79
N ALA A 24 -1.68 10.07 -7.57
CA ALA A 24 -2.23 8.81 -8.06
C ALA A 24 -3.50 8.48 -7.28
N GLN A 25 -4.63 8.69 -7.91
CA GLN A 25 -5.93 8.40 -7.32
C GLN A 25 -6.51 7.14 -7.95
N ILE A 26 -7.03 6.26 -7.10
CA ILE A 26 -7.74 5.05 -7.50
C ILE A 26 -9.25 5.29 -7.40
N SER A 27 -10.04 4.56 -8.18
CA SER A 27 -11.48 4.84 -8.35
C SER A 27 -12.29 4.74 -7.05
N ASP A 28 -11.92 3.84 -6.16
CA ASP A 28 -12.57 3.61 -4.87
C ASP A 28 -11.85 4.29 -3.69
N ALA A 29 -10.75 5.01 -3.96
CA ALA A 29 -9.89 5.66 -2.97
C ALA A 29 -9.29 4.71 -1.91
N ILE A 30 -9.41 3.39 -2.09
CA ILE A 30 -8.84 2.37 -1.20
C ILE A 30 -7.49 1.92 -1.76
N PRO A 31 -6.39 1.96 -1.02
CA PRO A 31 -5.09 1.51 -1.51
C PRO A 31 -5.11 0.06 -2.01
N VAL A 32 -4.20 -0.27 -2.90
CA VAL A 32 -3.95 -1.65 -3.33
C VAL A 32 -2.70 -2.16 -2.65
N LEU A 33 -2.81 -3.29 -1.99
CA LEU A 33 -1.71 -3.96 -1.31
C LEU A 33 -1.69 -5.43 -1.70
N GLY A 34 -0.51 -6.00 -1.83
CA GLY A 34 -0.37 -7.42 -2.05
C GLY A 34 0.61 -7.76 -3.16
N TYR A 35 0.36 -8.87 -3.81
CA TYR A 35 1.18 -9.38 -4.90
C TYR A 35 0.29 -9.68 -6.11
N THR A 36 0.91 -9.88 -7.26
CA THR A 36 0.25 -10.33 -8.48
C THR A 36 0.74 -11.74 -8.85
N GLU A 37 -0.17 -12.57 -9.32
CA GLU A 37 0.16 -13.91 -9.81
C GLU A 37 0.94 -13.87 -11.14
N GLU A 38 0.78 -12.79 -11.90
CA GLU A 38 1.46 -12.61 -13.19
C GLU A 38 2.99 -12.48 -13.04
N VAL A 39 3.44 -11.94 -11.90
CA VAL A 39 4.87 -11.75 -11.63
C VAL A 39 5.20 -12.33 -10.25
N PRO A 40 5.62 -13.59 -10.18
CA PRO A 40 5.96 -14.23 -8.91
C PRO A 40 6.98 -13.44 -8.09
N GLY A 41 6.68 -13.22 -6.82
CA GLY A 41 7.54 -12.47 -5.90
C GLY A 41 7.42 -10.95 -5.98
N PHE A 42 6.61 -10.41 -6.88
CA PHE A 42 6.35 -8.98 -6.95
C PHE A 42 5.28 -8.57 -5.94
N VAL A 43 5.70 -7.89 -4.87
CA VAL A 43 4.82 -7.32 -3.85
C VAL A 43 4.75 -5.81 -4.06
N PHE A 44 3.57 -5.24 -3.98
CA PHE A 44 3.38 -3.82 -4.21
C PHE A 44 2.34 -3.18 -3.28
N ALA A 45 2.49 -1.86 -3.10
CA ALA A 45 1.55 -1.01 -2.41
C ALA A 45 1.39 0.28 -3.21
N THR A 46 0.17 0.59 -3.63
CA THR A 46 -0.09 1.75 -4.51
C THR A 46 -1.50 2.31 -4.31
N GLY A 47 -1.81 3.41 -4.99
CA GLY A 47 -3.14 3.99 -5.01
C GLY A 47 -3.57 4.66 -3.69
N PHE A 48 -2.65 5.29 -2.98
CA PHE A 48 -2.93 5.89 -1.67
C PHE A 48 -3.81 7.14 -1.70
N SER A 49 -4.16 7.65 -2.87
CA SER A 49 -5.14 8.74 -3.07
C SER A 49 -4.91 9.97 -2.16
N GLY A 50 -3.65 10.33 -1.95
CA GLY A 50 -3.24 11.45 -1.09
C GLY A 50 -3.03 11.12 0.40
N HIS A 51 -3.36 9.93 0.86
CA HIS A 51 -3.26 9.51 2.27
C HIS A 51 -1.97 8.74 2.60
N GLY A 52 -1.06 8.58 1.64
CA GLY A 52 0.12 7.73 1.77
C GLY A 52 1.02 8.07 2.95
N PHE A 53 1.21 9.35 3.26
CA PHE A 53 2.05 9.76 4.38
C PHE A 53 1.55 9.24 5.72
N GLY A 54 0.25 9.39 6.00
CA GLY A 54 -0.36 8.90 7.25
C GLY A 54 -0.42 7.38 7.34
N LEU A 55 -0.55 6.70 6.20
CA LEU A 55 -0.67 5.24 6.13
C LEU A 55 0.69 4.52 6.07
N ALA A 56 1.78 5.22 5.72
CA ALA A 56 3.09 4.62 5.47
C ALA A 56 3.58 3.70 6.59
N PRO A 57 3.48 4.02 7.89
CA PRO A 57 3.97 3.14 8.95
C PRO A 57 3.24 1.81 9.01
N VAL A 58 1.91 1.82 8.93
CA VAL A 58 1.10 0.59 8.99
C VAL A 58 1.26 -0.22 7.72
N ILE A 59 1.26 0.42 6.55
CA ILE A 59 1.45 -0.27 5.27
C ILE A 59 2.84 -0.91 5.19
N GLY A 60 3.89 -0.19 5.60
CA GLY A 60 5.25 -0.75 5.63
C GLY A 60 5.33 -1.98 6.52
N ARG A 61 4.67 -1.96 7.68
CA ARG A 61 4.58 -3.13 8.55
C ARG A 61 3.84 -4.30 7.87
N LEU A 62 2.65 -4.06 7.29
CA LEU A 62 1.86 -5.10 6.64
C LEU A 62 2.58 -5.74 5.44
N ILE A 63 3.27 -4.94 4.63
CA ILE A 63 4.11 -5.44 3.53
C ILE A 63 5.28 -6.26 4.07
N GLY A 64 5.93 -5.80 5.15
CA GLY A 64 6.99 -6.57 5.82
C GLY A 64 6.47 -7.92 6.33
N GLU A 65 5.34 -7.94 7.03
CA GLU A 65 4.69 -9.16 7.50
C GLU A 65 4.30 -10.10 6.34
N LEU A 66 3.76 -9.53 5.25
CA LEU A 66 3.40 -10.30 4.06
C LEU A 66 4.61 -11.00 3.43
N ILE A 67 5.74 -10.31 3.32
CA ILE A 67 6.97 -10.87 2.73
C ILE A 67 7.63 -11.88 3.69
N MET A 68 7.70 -11.55 4.97
CA MET A 68 8.43 -12.34 5.95
C MET A 68 7.65 -13.53 6.48
N ASP A 69 6.38 -13.34 6.77
CA ASP A 69 5.54 -14.29 7.50
C ASP A 69 4.42 -14.90 6.66
N CYS A 70 4.23 -14.40 5.42
CA CYS A 70 3.14 -14.80 4.53
C CYS A 70 1.74 -14.57 5.15
N GLN A 71 1.67 -13.82 6.24
CA GLN A 71 0.45 -13.48 6.96
C GLN A 71 0.58 -12.06 7.48
N THR A 72 -0.53 -11.35 7.51
CA THR A 72 -0.59 -9.98 8.02
C THR A 72 -1.38 -9.93 9.33
N SER A 73 -0.97 -9.07 10.25
CA SER A 73 -1.64 -8.85 11.53
C SER A 73 -3.04 -8.23 11.40
N ILE A 74 -3.32 -7.61 10.26
CA ILE A 74 -4.62 -7.05 9.89
C ILE A 74 -5.03 -7.68 8.56
N PRO A 75 -6.29 -8.11 8.38
CA PRO A 75 -6.77 -8.61 7.10
C PRO A 75 -6.59 -7.58 5.99
N ILE A 76 -6.02 -8.00 4.86
CA ILE A 76 -5.78 -7.13 3.70
C ILE A 76 -6.60 -7.52 2.46
N SER A 77 -7.61 -8.38 2.62
CA SER A 77 -8.50 -8.83 1.55
C SER A 77 -9.11 -7.68 0.75
N ASP A 78 -9.56 -6.64 1.44
CA ASP A 78 -10.22 -5.48 0.83
C ASP A 78 -9.24 -4.58 0.04
N PHE A 79 -7.94 -4.77 0.24
CA PHE A 79 -6.88 -4.03 -0.45
C PHE A 79 -6.33 -4.77 -1.67
N CYS A 80 -6.87 -5.94 -2.00
CA CYS A 80 -6.40 -6.78 -3.09
C CYS A 80 -6.64 -6.14 -4.47
N PHE A 81 -5.70 -6.35 -5.41
CA PHE A 81 -5.83 -5.89 -6.79
C PHE A 81 -6.99 -6.57 -7.53
N GLY A 82 -7.27 -7.83 -7.21
CA GLY A 82 -8.34 -8.63 -7.82
C GLY A 82 -9.75 -8.00 -7.73
N ARG A 83 -9.97 -7.06 -6.78
CA ARG A 83 -11.26 -6.36 -6.65
C ARG A 83 -11.67 -5.54 -7.88
N PHE A 84 -10.73 -5.24 -8.78
CA PHE A 84 -11.00 -4.54 -10.04
C PHE A 84 -11.28 -5.47 -11.22
N SER A 85 -11.12 -6.79 -11.04
CA SER A 85 -11.43 -7.78 -12.09
C SER A 85 -12.93 -7.88 -12.30
N LYS A 86 -13.36 -7.80 -13.57
CA LYS A 86 -14.75 -7.92 -13.96
C LYS A 86 -15.23 -9.36 -13.78
N GLY A 87 -15.61 -9.73 -12.59
CA GLY A 87 -16.09 -11.10 -12.34
C GLY A 87 -16.26 -11.43 -10.86
N GLY A 88 -15.84 -10.57 -9.97
CA GLY A 88 -16.16 -10.67 -8.52
C GLY A 88 -15.69 -11.93 -7.77
N ASP A 89 -15.35 -13.00 -8.49
CA ASP A 89 -15.08 -14.33 -7.94
C ASP A 89 -13.60 -14.69 -7.90
N GLN A 90 -12.71 -13.76 -8.26
CA GLN A 90 -11.29 -14.00 -8.08
C GLN A 90 -10.97 -13.80 -6.61
N GLU A 91 -10.95 -14.92 -5.87
CA GLU A 91 -10.48 -14.95 -4.49
C GLU A 91 -9.16 -14.20 -4.44
N CYS A 92 -9.13 -13.18 -3.60
CA CYS A 92 -7.90 -12.44 -3.38
C CYS A 92 -6.86 -13.42 -2.86
N ALA A 93 -5.88 -13.74 -3.68
CA ALA A 93 -4.79 -14.64 -3.35
C ALA A 93 -4.01 -14.21 -2.08
N CYS A 94 -4.34 -13.05 -1.52
CA CYS A 94 -3.85 -12.56 -0.23
C CYS A 94 -4.43 -13.32 0.99
N GLN A 95 -5.35 -14.26 0.79
CA GLN A 95 -5.89 -15.12 1.85
C GLN A 95 -5.27 -16.53 1.76
N GLY A 96 -4.36 -16.82 2.67
CA GLY A 96 -3.92 -18.17 2.91
C GLY A 96 -2.61 -18.61 2.26
N ASN A 97 -2.35 -19.91 2.30
CA ASN A 97 -1.09 -20.57 1.94
C ASN A 97 -0.56 -20.33 0.51
N ALA A 98 -1.38 -19.82 -0.41
CA ALA A 98 -0.98 -19.53 -1.78
C ALA A 98 0.11 -18.46 -1.87
N VAL A 99 0.05 -17.42 -1.01
CA VAL A 99 1.08 -16.37 -0.92
C VAL A 99 2.41 -16.98 -0.53
N CYS A 100 2.39 -17.87 0.47
CA CYS A 100 3.60 -18.46 1.00
C CYS A 100 4.33 -19.33 -0.04
N SER A 101 3.60 -20.07 -0.88
CA SER A 101 4.20 -20.88 -1.93
C SER A 101 4.86 -20.03 -3.03
N THR A 102 4.27 -18.89 -3.37
CA THR A 102 4.79 -17.99 -4.40
C THR A 102 5.98 -17.17 -3.90
N VAL A 103 5.90 -16.65 -2.68
CA VAL A 103 7.00 -15.90 -2.04
C VAL A 103 8.13 -16.84 -1.63
N THR A 104 7.85 -18.06 -1.18
CA THR A 104 8.86 -19.06 -0.83
C THR A 104 9.65 -19.53 -2.04
N ALA A 105 9.08 -19.51 -3.25
CA ALA A 105 9.81 -19.78 -4.48
C ALA A 105 10.87 -18.70 -4.79
N VAL A 106 10.67 -17.47 -4.31
CA VAL A 106 11.60 -16.34 -4.49
C VAL A 106 12.60 -16.24 -3.33
N CYS A 107 12.22 -16.72 -2.14
CA CYS A 107 13.06 -16.67 -0.94
C CYS A 107 13.10 -18.06 -0.27
N PRO A 108 13.78 -19.06 -0.87
CA PRO A 108 13.76 -20.46 -0.40
C PRO A 108 14.42 -20.64 0.96
N ASN A 109 15.14 -19.64 1.48
CA ASN A 109 15.80 -19.77 2.78
C ASN A 109 15.79 -18.45 3.58
N LYS A 110 14.68 -18.25 4.30
CA LYS A 110 14.46 -17.12 5.22
C LYS A 110 15.65 -16.85 6.17
N ARG A 111 16.43 -17.89 6.54
CA ARG A 111 17.57 -17.77 7.46
C ARG A 111 18.87 -17.37 6.77
N GLU A 112 19.04 -17.61 5.49
CA GLU A 112 20.26 -17.26 4.78
C GLU A 112 20.27 -15.79 4.37
N TRP A 113 19.12 -15.24 4.00
CA TRP A 113 19.00 -13.84 3.63
C TRP A 113 19.33 -12.90 4.82
N LEU A 114 18.86 -13.26 6.03
CA LEU A 114 19.19 -12.50 7.27
C LEU A 114 20.65 -12.56 7.67
N LYS A 115 21.44 -13.49 7.11
CA LYS A 115 22.89 -13.57 7.36
C LYS A 115 23.73 -12.78 6.36
N SER A 116 23.10 -12.28 5.27
CA SER A 116 23.77 -11.53 4.21
C SER A 116 23.61 -10.00 4.34
N ILE A 117 22.86 -9.54 5.36
CA ILE A 117 22.76 -8.14 5.77
C ILE A 117 23.62 -7.92 7.00
#